data_b4358f0ea0b50c181a08810bc8aceb53
#
_entry.id   b4358f0ea0b50c181a08810bc8aceb53
#
_cell.length_a   1.000
_cell.length_b   1.000
_cell.length_c   1.000
_cell.angle_alpha   90.00
_cell.angle_beta   90.00
_cell.angle_gamma   90.00
#
_symmetry.space_group_name_H-M   'P 1'
#
loop_
_entity.id
_entity.type
_entity.pdbx_description
1 polymer ?
#
loop_
_entity_poly.entity_id
_entity_poly.type
_entity_poly.pdbx_seq_one_letter_code
_entity_poly.pdbx_strand_id
1 'polypeptide(L)'
;MADDTLSGIYNYRPVDQAIGTSGQPSVAQFAEVAAAGFTTVINLALHDDPRYSLPDEPGTVQSLGMDYVHIPVQFAAPMEADLLAFFTAMQAHEGEKIWVHCAANMRVSAFLGLYRVIRQGWDKERAFELMNGLWQPNERWSSFIATMLAKYGQG
;
A
#
# COMPACT_ATOMS: atom_id res chain seq x y z
N MET A 1 -1.71 8.35 -22.23
CA MET A 1 -2.24 8.73 -20.92
C MET A 1 -1.55 7.95 -19.83
N ALA A 2 -1.10 8.65 -18.78
CA ALA A 2 -0.36 8.01 -17.69
C ALA A 2 -1.16 6.89 -17.03
N ASP A 3 -2.47 7.09 -16.85
CA ASP A 3 -3.31 6.11 -16.19
C ASP A 3 -3.39 4.80 -16.97
N ASP A 4 -3.42 4.86 -18.30
CA ASP A 4 -3.46 3.66 -19.13
C ASP A 4 -2.19 2.82 -18.94
N THR A 5 -1.05 3.50 -18.79
CA THR A 5 0.22 2.83 -18.59
C THR A 5 0.26 2.12 -17.23
N LEU A 6 -0.25 2.80 -16.19
CA LEU A 6 -0.25 2.26 -14.83
C LEU A 6 -1.17 1.05 -14.71
N SER A 7 -2.22 0.98 -15.51
CA SER A 7 -3.20 -0.12 -15.40
C SER A 7 -2.60 -1.48 -15.71
N GLY A 8 -1.41 -1.53 -16.31
CA GLY A 8 -0.71 -2.79 -16.56
C GLY A 8 0.00 -3.34 -15.33
N ILE A 9 0.10 -2.57 -14.26
CA ILE A 9 0.77 -3.04 -13.03
C ILE A 9 -0.15 -4.03 -12.31
N TYR A 10 0.45 -5.12 -11.83
CA TYR A 10 -0.30 -6.21 -11.21
C TYR A 10 -1.22 -5.71 -10.09
N ASN A 11 -2.50 -6.04 -10.18
CA ASN A 11 -3.53 -5.65 -9.20
C ASN A 11 -3.54 -4.13 -8.92
N TYR A 12 -3.30 -3.34 -9.96
CA TYR A 12 -3.39 -1.89 -9.86
C TYR A 12 -4.80 -1.46 -9.45
N ARG A 13 -4.90 -0.66 -8.42
CA ARG A 13 -6.15 -0.07 -7.94
C ARG A 13 -5.92 1.40 -7.64
N PRO A 14 -6.40 2.31 -8.49
CA PRO A 14 -6.32 3.73 -8.17
C PRO A 14 -7.25 4.04 -6.99
N VAL A 15 -6.76 4.89 -6.09
CA VAL A 15 -7.53 5.27 -4.91
C VAL A 15 -8.07 6.68 -5.08
N ASP A 16 -7.18 7.62 -5.40
CA ASP A 16 -7.57 8.99 -5.74
C ASP A 16 -6.41 9.62 -6.54
N GLN A 17 -6.42 10.94 -6.69
CA GLN A 17 -5.38 11.61 -7.48
C GLN A 17 -4.01 11.54 -6.82
N ALA A 18 -3.97 11.35 -5.51
CA ALA A 18 -2.72 11.36 -4.75
C ALA A 18 -2.22 9.98 -4.36
N ILE A 19 -3.06 8.95 -4.43
CA ILE A 19 -2.67 7.61 -3.96
C ILE A 19 -2.98 6.57 -5.03
N GLY A 20 -1.94 5.84 -5.45
CA GLY A 20 -2.08 4.66 -6.29
C GLY A 20 -1.64 3.44 -5.51
N THR A 21 -2.24 2.29 -5.81
CA THR A 21 -1.90 1.04 -5.13
C THR A 21 -1.76 -0.09 -6.12
N SER A 22 -0.95 -1.09 -5.76
CA SER A 22 -0.77 -2.25 -6.64
C SER A 22 -0.14 -3.42 -5.90
N GLY A 23 -0.01 -4.55 -6.62
CA GLY A 23 0.93 -5.58 -6.25
C GLY A 23 2.33 -5.15 -6.66
N GLN A 24 3.26 -6.09 -6.79
CA GLN A 24 4.67 -5.78 -7.07
C GLN A 24 4.87 -5.20 -8.48
N PRO A 25 5.29 -3.94 -8.59
CA PRO A 25 5.67 -3.40 -9.90
C PRO A 25 7.02 -3.94 -10.36
N SER A 26 7.22 -3.98 -11.68
CA SER A 26 8.53 -4.27 -12.27
C SER A 26 9.39 -3.01 -12.27
N VAL A 27 10.67 -3.17 -12.62
CA VAL A 27 11.58 -2.03 -12.76
C VAL A 27 11.02 -1.02 -13.76
N ALA A 28 10.58 -1.49 -14.93
CA ALA A 28 10.02 -0.60 -15.94
C ALA A 28 8.75 0.09 -15.45
N GLN A 29 7.94 -0.60 -14.66
CA GLN A 29 6.71 -0.05 -14.13
C GLN A 29 6.97 1.03 -13.09
N PHE A 30 8.04 0.91 -12.30
CA PHE A 30 8.40 2.00 -11.40
C PHE A 30 8.76 3.27 -12.16
N ALA A 31 9.39 3.13 -13.33
CA ALA A 31 9.66 4.29 -14.17
C ALA A 31 8.36 4.97 -14.62
N GLU A 32 7.33 4.17 -14.91
CA GLU A 32 6.01 4.70 -15.27
C GLU A 32 5.34 5.39 -14.09
N VAL A 33 5.50 4.84 -12.89
CA VAL A 33 4.99 5.46 -11.66
C VAL A 33 5.64 6.83 -11.46
N ALA A 34 6.96 6.91 -11.61
CA ALA A 34 7.68 8.18 -11.49
C ALA A 34 7.22 9.18 -12.54
N ALA A 35 7.05 8.71 -13.79
CA ALA A 35 6.59 9.57 -14.89
C ALA A 35 5.19 10.12 -14.65
N ALA A 36 4.37 9.41 -13.90
CA ALA A 36 3.01 9.83 -13.57
C ALA A 36 2.96 10.87 -12.44
N GLY A 37 4.13 11.23 -11.88
CA GLY A 37 4.22 12.26 -10.85
C GLY A 37 4.26 11.79 -9.42
N PHE A 38 4.33 10.48 -9.20
CA PHE A 38 4.47 9.95 -7.83
C PHE A 38 5.87 10.25 -7.32
N THR A 39 5.96 10.63 -6.05
CA THR A 39 7.21 11.05 -5.43
C THR A 39 7.66 10.16 -4.28
N THR A 40 6.80 9.26 -3.82
CA THR A 40 7.11 8.34 -2.73
C THR A 40 6.52 6.97 -3.03
N VAL A 41 7.28 5.93 -2.73
CA VAL A 41 6.83 4.53 -2.82
C VAL A 41 6.89 3.94 -1.42
N ILE A 42 5.78 3.34 -0.98
CA ILE A 42 5.72 2.59 0.28
C ILE A 42 5.49 1.12 -0.06
N ASN A 43 6.40 0.27 0.38
CA ASN A 43 6.35 -1.17 0.12
C ASN A 43 6.05 -1.91 1.42
N LEU A 44 4.95 -2.66 1.44
CA LEU A 44 4.55 -3.47 2.61
C LEU A 44 4.93 -4.93 2.47
N ALA A 45 5.58 -5.32 1.38
CA ALA A 45 5.94 -6.71 1.13
C ALA A 45 7.31 -7.04 1.73
N LEU A 46 7.54 -8.34 1.91
CA LEU A 46 8.87 -8.83 2.25
C LEU A 46 9.70 -8.94 0.97
N HIS A 47 11.02 -8.90 1.10
CA HIS A 47 11.93 -9.08 -0.03
C HIS A 47 12.52 -10.49 -0.05
N ASP A 48 11.72 -11.48 0.32
CA ASP A 48 12.19 -12.85 0.47
C ASP A 48 11.76 -13.79 -0.65
N ASP A 49 10.93 -13.33 -1.59
CA ASP A 49 10.44 -14.16 -2.68
C ASP A 49 10.71 -13.46 -4.02
N PRO A 50 11.62 -14.00 -4.87
CA PRO A 50 11.94 -13.36 -6.15
C PRO A 50 10.75 -13.17 -7.09
N ARG A 51 9.67 -13.94 -6.88
CA ARG A 51 8.47 -13.79 -7.72
C ARG A 51 7.72 -12.49 -7.40
N TYR A 52 7.91 -11.93 -6.20
CA TYR A 52 7.17 -10.77 -5.73
C TYR A 52 8.09 -9.70 -5.17
N SER A 53 9.34 -9.68 -5.60
CA SER A 53 10.28 -8.65 -5.17
C SER A 53 11.33 -8.41 -6.25
N LEU A 54 11.97 -7.25 -6.17
CA LEU A 54 13.05 -6.89 -7.09
C LEU A 54 14.39 -7.06 -6.39
N PRO A 55 15.47 -7.36 -7.14
CA PRO A 55 16.80 -7.51 -6.51
C PRO A 55 17.25 -6.28 -5.73
N ASP A 56 16.91 -5.08 -6.21
CA ASP A 56 17.30 -3.83 -5.56
C ASP A 56 16.22 -2.79 -5.73
N GLU A 57 15.09 -3.03 -5.10
CA GLU A 57 13.96 -2.09 -5.21
C GLU A 57 14.31 -0.71 -4.64
N PRO A 58 14.96 -0.59 -3.47
CA PRO A 58 15.31 0.74 -2.96
C PRO A 58 16.15 1.54 -3.95
N GLY A 59 17.17 0.92 -4.53
CA GLY A 59 18.02 1.58 -5.52
C GLY A 59 17.25 1.97 -6.78
N THR A 60 16.37 1.07 -7.24
CA THR A 60 15.53 1.35 -8.41
C THR A 60 14.66 2.57 -8.17
N VAL A 61 13.94 2.61 -7.06
CA VAL A 61 13.01 3.69 -6.74
C VAL A 61 13.77 5.00 -6.54
N GLN A 62 14.86 4.98 -5.79
CA GLN A 62 15.64 6.18 -5.50
C GLN A 62 16.30 6.74 -6.76
N SER A 63 16.74 5.88 -7.66
CA SER A 63 17.35 6.34 -8.91
C SER A 63 16.34 7.07 -9.80
N LEU A 64 15.07 6.85 -9.59
CA LEU A 64 14.00 7.54 -10.32
C LEU A 64 13.55 8.83 -9.64
N GLY A 65 14.22 9.22 -8.56
CA GLY A 65 13.91 10.46 -7.85
C GLY A 65 12.79 10.35 -6.83
N MET A 66 12.38 9.15 -6.50
CA MET A 66 11.31 8.93 -5.52
C MET A 66 11.88 8.50 -4.17
N ASP A 67 11.23 8.91 -3.10
CA ASP A 67 11.54 8.41 -1.76
C ASP A 67 11.03 6.98 -1.62
N TYR A 68 11.70 6.18 -0.82
CA TYR A 68 11.32 4.79 -0.63
C TYR A 68 11.17 4.48 0.85
N VAL A 69 10.02 3.93 1.22
CA VAL A 69 9.74 3.50 2.59
C VAL A 69 9.39 2.02 2.55
N HIS A 70 10.14 1.21 3.28
CA HIS A 70 9.90 -0.22 3.34
C HIS A 70 9.41 -0.62 4.74
N ILE A 71 8.20 -1.13 4.81
CA ILE A 71 7.60 -1.62 6.06
C ILE A 71 7.23 -3.08 5.81
N PRO A 72 8.14 -4.02 6.09
CA PRO A 72 7.88 -5.43 5.76
C PRO A 72 6.81 -6.00 6.69
N VAL A 73 5.64 -6.25 6.14
CA VAL A 73 4.49 -6.81 6.86
C VAL A 73 4.38 -8.29 6.52
N GLN A 74 4.46 -9.14 7.52
CA GLN A 74 4.28 -10.57 7.32
C GLN A 74 2.82 -10.88 7.06
N PHE A 75 2.53 -11.49 5.92
CA PHE A 75 1.15 -11.77 5.56
C PHE A 75 0.48 -12.70 6.57
N ALA A 76 1.23 -13.66 7.11
CA ALA A 76 0.69 -14.61 8.08
C ALA A 76 0.57 -14.02 9.49
N ALA A 77 1.18 -12.87 9.76
CA ALA A 77 1.24 -12.30 11.10
C ALA A 77 1.36 -10.77 11.06
N PRO A 78 0.30 -10.07 10.63
CA PRO A 78 0.34 -8.60 10.64
C PRO A 78 0.46 -8.08 12.07
N MET A 79 1.21 -7.00 12.25
CA MET A 79 1.50 -6.46 13.57
C MET A 79 1.09 -5.00 13.70
N GLU A 80 0.66 -4.64 14.90
CA GLU A 80 0.27 -3.26 15.19
C GLU A 80 1.42 -2.29 14.93
N ALA A 81 2.66 -2.65 15.28
CA ALA A 81 3.81 -1.77 15.06
C ALA A 81 3.99 -1.43 13.59
N ASP A 82 3.73 -2.38 12.69
CA ASP A 82 3.82 -2.14 11.25
C ASP A 82 2.73 -1.19 10.79
N LEU A 83 1.53 -1.36 11.33
CA LEU A 83 0.41 -0.47 10.99
C LEU A 83 0.70 0.96 11.42
N LEU A 84 1.23 1.14 12.62
CA LEU A 84 1.58 2.48 13.11
C LEU A 84 2.70 3.10 12.30
N ALA A 85 3.68 2.29 11.86
CA ALA A 85 4.74 2.77 10.97
C ALA A 85 4.16 3.22 9.64
N PHE A 86 3.17 2.51 9.12
CA PHE A 86 2.47 2.89 7.89
C PHE A 86 1.74 4.23 8.08
N PHE A 87 1.05 4.40 9.18
CA PHE A 87 0.37 5.67 9.47
C PHE A 87 1.37 6.82 9.51
N THR A 88 2.51 6.61 10.17
CA THR A 88 3.56 7.62 10.25
C THR A 88 4.08 7.99 8.86
N ALA A 89 4.33 6.98 8.02
CA ALA A 89 4.83 7.22 6.66
C ALA A 89 3.81 7.99 5.81
N MET A 90 2.53 7.61 5.91
CA MET A 90 1.49 8.31 5.15
C MET A 90 1.37 9.77 5.58
N GLN A 91 1.45 10.03 6.88
CA GLN A 91 1.36 11.39 7.39
C GLN A 91 2.60 12.22 7.04
N ALA A 92 3.78 11.59 7.06
CA ALA A 92 5.02 12.28 6.73
C ALA A 92 5.05 12.73 5.27
N HIS A 93 4.33 12.04 4.39
CA HIS A 93 4.30 12.36 2.95
C HIS A 93 2.95 12.92 2.52
N GLU A 94 2.17 13.41 3.46
CA GLU A 94 0.88 14.02 3.15
C GLU A 94 1.07 15.18 2.17
N GLY A 95 0.19 15.25 1.17
CA GLY A 95 0.33 16.27 0.13
C GLY A 95 1.13 15.82 -1.08
N GLU A 96 1.82 14.69 -0.99
CA GLU A 96 2.56 14.12 -2.12
C GLU A 96 1.72 13.07 -2.83
N LYS A 97 2.17 12.67 -4.03
CA LYS A 97 1.59 11.52 -4.70
C LYS A 97 2.35 10.27 -4.25
N ILE A 98 1.65 9.36 -3.61
CA ILE A 98 2.23 8.19 -2.96
C ILE A 98 1.77 6.91 -3.66
N TRP A 99 2.73 6.05 -4.01
CA TRP A 99 2.43 4.72 -4.53
C TRP A 99 2.65 3.70 -3.44
N VAL A 100 1.61 2.94 -3.09
CA VAL A 100 1.68 1.95 -2.02
C VAL A 100 1.51 0.57 -2.64
N HIS A 101 2.43 -0.35 -2.38
CA HIS A 101 2.32 -1.69 -2.93
C HIS A 101 2.76 -2.76 -1.94
N CYS A 102 2.41 -3.99 -2.27
CA CYS A 102 2.94 -5.19 -1.63
C CYS A 102 3.05 -6.23 -2.74
N ALA A 103 2.91 -7.52 -2.45
CA ALA A 103 2.99 -8.54 -3.50
C ALA A 103 1.75 -8.52 -4.40
N ALA A 104 0.54 -8.47 -3.81
CA ALA A 104 -0.72 -8.58 -4.53
C ALA A 104 -1.77 -7.56 -4.12
N ASN A 105 -1.36 -6.46 -3.51
CA ASN A 105 -2.25 -5.38 -3.03
C ASN A 105 -3.14 -5.77 -1.84
N MET A 106 -3.02 -6.97 -1.31
CA MET A 106 -3.89 -7.41 -0.21
C MET A 106 -3.57 -6.69 1.09
N ARG A 107 -2.29 -6.70 1.50
CA ARG A 107 -1.85 -6.00 2.72
C ARG A 107 -2.11 -4.50 2.62
N VAL A 108 -1.91 -3.94 1.43
CA VAL A 108 -2.16 -2.52 1.18
C VAL A 108 -3.62 -2.19 1.42
N SER A 109 -4.54 -2.98 0.86
CA SER A 109 -5.97 -2.70 0.98
C SER A 109 -6.42 -2.71 2.43
N ALA A 110 -5.87 -3.61 3.25
CA ALA A 110 -6.21 -3.68 4.66
C ALA A 110 -5.62 -2.50 5.44
N PHE A 111 -4.34 -2.20 5.25
CA PHE A 111 -3.67 -1.12 5.96
C PHE A 111 -4.23 0.25 5.57
N LEU A 112 -4.49 0.46 4.28
CA LEU A 112 -5.05 1.72 3.82
C LEU A 112 -6.48 1.90 4.33
N GLY A 113 -7.27 0.82 4.36
CA GLY A 113 -8.60 0.88 4.94
C GLY A 113 -8.56 1.30 6.41
N LEU A 114 -7.66 0.69 7.18
CA LEU A 114 -7.48 1.06 8.58
C LEU A 114 -7.02 2.51 8.74
N TYR A 115 -6.11 2.97 7.89
CA TYR A 115 -5.66 4.35 7.91
C TYR A 115 -6.82 5.32 7.70
N ARG A 116 -7.68 5.01 6.73
CA ARG A 116 -8.80 5.89 6.40
C ARG A 116 -9.83 5.96 7.54
N VAL A 117 -10.11 4.84 8.19
CA VAL A 117 -11.03 4.87 9.32
C VAL A 117 -10.38 5.57 10.52
N ILE A 118 -9.19 5.16 10.89
CA ILE A 118 -8.57 5.54 12.17
C ILE A 118 -8.02 6.96 12.12
N ARG A 119 -7.38 7.33 11.04
CA ARG A 119 -6.72 8.63 10.94
C ARG A 119 -7.50 9.67 10.15
N GLN A 120 -8.35 9.24 9.22
CA GLN A 120 -9.08 10.17 8.37
C GLN A 120 -10.58 10.23 8.65
N GLY A 121 -11.06 9.38 9.55
CA GLY A 121 -12.46 9.43 9.96
C GLY A 121 -13.47 8.93 8.94
N TRP A 122 -13.02 8.14 7.97
CA TRP A 122 -13.92 7.59 6.96
C TRP A 122 -14.82 6.53 7.58
N ASP A 123 -16.02 6.38 7.00
CA ASP A 123 -16.85 5.25 7.40
C ASP A 123 -16.22 3.96 6.91
N LYS A 124 -16.44 2.89 7.66
CA LYS A 124 -15.77 1.61 7.45
C LYS A 124 -16.02 1.04 6.05
N GLU A 125 -17.25 1.11 5.59
CA GLU A 125 -17.60 0.54 4.29
C GLU A 125 -16.83 1.20 3.15
N ARG A 126 -16.79 2.52 3.14
CA ARG A 126 -16.04 3.26 2.12
C ARG A 126 -14.54 3.07 2.26
N ALA A 127 -14.05 3.02 3.49
CA ALA A 127 -12.61 2.90 3.74
C ALA A 127 -12.05 1.60 3.20
N PHE A 128 -12.81 0.51 3.25
CA PHE A 128 -12.36 -0.80 2.80
C PHE A 128 -12.86 -1.18 1.41
N GLU A 129 -13.40 -0.24 0.67
CA GLU A 129 -13.91 -0.46 -0.68
C GLU A 129 -12.84 -1.01 -1.62
N LEU A 130 -11.58 -0.66 -1.37
CA LEU A 130 -10.46 -1.14 -2.17
C LEU A 130 -10.35 -2.67 -2.17
N MET A 131 -10.79 -3.33 -1.12
CA MET A 131 -10.77 -4.80 -1.04
C MET A 131 -11.76 -5.48 -1.96
N ASN A 132 -12.82 -4.78 -2.34
CA ASN A 132 -13.90 -5.39 -3.12
C ASN A 132 -13.37 -5.86 -4.47
N GLY A 133 -13.60 -7.15 -4.76
CA GLY A 133 -13.10 -7.74 -5.99
C GLY A 133 -11.62 -8.09 -5.98
N LEU A 134 -10.93 -7.79 -4.88
CA LEU A 134 -9.49 -8.07 -4.76
C LEU A 134 -9.24 -9.32 -3.91
N TRP A 135 -9.84 -9.38 -2.72
CA TRP A 135 -9.72 -10.55 -1.84
C TRP A 135 -10.68 -10.43 -0.67
N GLN A 136 -10.88 -11.55 0.02
CA GLN A 136 -11.56 -11.57 1.31
C GLN A 136 -10.53 -11.92 2.37
N PRO A 137 -10.36 -11.08 3.39
CA PRO A 137 -9.37 -11.36 4.43
C PRO A 137 -9.64 -12.69 5.11
N ASN A 138 -8.57 -13.45 5.34
CA ASN A 138 -8.69 -14.69 6.09
C ASN A 138 -8.95 -14.37 7.57
N GLU A 139 -9.05 -15.41 8.41
CA GLU A 139 -9.35 -15.24 9.81
C GLU A 139 -8.32 -14.37 10.53
N ARG A 140 -7.03 -14.55 10.22
CA ARG A 140 -5.96 -13.78 10.82
C ARG A 140 -6.11 -12.30 10.52
N TRP A 141 -6.33 -11.96 9.26
CA TRP A 141 -6.47 -10.56 8.84
C TRP A 141 -7.79 -9.94 9.30
N SER A 142 -8.87 -10.72 9.27
CA SER A 142 -10.15 -10.23 9.79
C SER A 142 -10.05 -9.91 11.27
N SER A 143 -9.37 -10.76 12.03
CA SER A 143 -9.14 -10.55 13.45
C SER A 143 -8.25 -9.34 13.70
N PHE A 144 -7.19 -9.18 12.93
CA PHE A 144 -6.30 -8.03 13.04
C PHE A 144 -7.04 -6.72 12.77
N ILE A 145 -7.82 -6.68 11.70
CA ILE A 145 -8.60 -5.49 11.35
C ILE A 145 -9.58 -5.15 12.47
N ALA A 146 -10.32 -6.14 12.96
CA ALA A 146 -11.28 -5.92 14.04
C ALA A 146 -10.60 -5.42 15.31
N THR A 147 -9.44 -5.98 15.65
CA THR A 147 -8.69 -5.58 16.84
C THR A 147 -8.19 -4.14 16.73
N MET A 148 -7.67 -3.77 15.57
CA MET A 148 -7.18 -2.40 15.37
C MET A 148 -8.31 -1.38 15.37
N LEU A 149 -9.45 -1.73 14.76
CA LEU A 149 -10.62 -0.85 14.78
C LEU A 149 -11.15 -0.67 16.20
N ALA A 150 -11.17 -1.74 16.99
CA ALA A 150 -11.62 -1.66 18.38
C ALA A 150 -10.67 -0.80 19.21
N LYS A 151 -9.38 -0.87 18.94
CA LYS A 151 -8.38 -0.14 19.73
C LYS A 151 -8.29 1.33 19.36
N TYR A 152 -8.36 1.67 18.08
CA TYR A 152 -8.12 3.03 17.59
C TYR A 152 -9.28 3.64 16.83
N GLY A 153 -10.23 2.85 16.39
CA GLY A 153 -11.31 3.30 15.55
C GLY A 153 -12.42 3.98 16.35
N GLN A 154 -13.46 4.37 15.64
CA GLN A 154 -14.60 5.02 16.25
C GLN A 154 -15.59 4.03 16.83
N GLY A 155 -15.22 2.81 16.91
CA GLY A 155 -16.04 1.78 17.54
C GLY A 155 -17.23 1.37 16.74
#